data_aaead08ac001b88d8840d9a553d1a5cc
#
_entry.id   aaead08ac001b88d8840d9a553d1a5cc
#
_cell.length_a   1.000
_cell.length_b   1.000
_cell.length_c   1.000
_cell.angle_alpha   90.00
_cell.angle_beta   90.00
_cell.angle_gamma   90.00
#
_symmetry.space_group_name_H-M   'P 1'
#
loop_
_entity.id
_entity.type
_entity.pdbx_description
1 polymer ?
#
loop_
_entity_poly.entity_id
_entity_poly.type
_entity_poly.pdbx_seq_one_letter_code
_entity_poly.pdbx_strand_id
1 'polypeptide(L)'
;IFVNGCFWHMHEGCDAFRPPHTHNKFWMEKFQRNRERDRRNYAELHERGVKVIVVWECTLKKMRKDPQLEQANLERIRSVFIDEDKILFVEI
;
A
#
# COMPACT_ATOMS: atom_id res chain seq x y z
N ILE A 1 3.46 9.52 0.62
CA ILE A 1 3.67 8.20 0.00
C ILE A 1 4.03 7.20 1.08
N PHE A 2 3.35 6.08 1.08
CA PHE A 2 3.64 4.96 1.97
C PHE A 2 4.13 3.78 1.14
N VAL A 3 5.20 3.14 1.59
CA VAL A 3 5.68 1.88 1.01
C VAL A 3 5.37 0.77 2.00
N ASN A 4 4.44 -0.11 1.66
CA ASN A 4 3.94 -1.13 2.58
C ASN A 4 4.48 -2.52 2.24
N GLY A 5 5.05 -3.20 3.25
CA GLY A 5 5.39 -4.61 3.17
C GLY A 5 4.12 -5.46 3.14
N CYS A 6 4.02 -6.38 2.18
CA CYS A 6 2.80 -7.17 1.98
C CYS A 6 2.46 -8.05 3.18
N PHE A 7 3.46 -8.58 3.85
CA PHE A 7 3.25 -9.42 5.04
C PHE A 7 2.69 -8.62 6.21
N TRP A 8 3.34 -7.49 6.57
CA TRP A 8 3.01 -6.71 7.75
C TRP A 8 1.66 -5.98 7.65
N HIS A 9 1.28 -5.61 6.45
CA HIS A 9 0.05 -4.86 6.16
C HIS A 9 -1.06 -5.74 5.60
N MET A 10 -0.88 -7.06 5.62
CA MET A 10 -1.88 -8.05 5.22
C MET A 10 -2.48 -7.74 3.84
N HIS A 11 -1.62 -7.67 2.83
CA HIS A 11 -2.02 -7.33 1.47
C HIS A 11 -2.92 -8.42 0.87
N GLU A 12 -4.20 -8.14 0.68
CA GLU A 12 -5.18 -9.08 0.18
C GLU A 12 -4.88 -9.51 -1.26
N GLY A 13 -5.10 -10.80 -1.53
CA GLY A 13 -4.89 -11.37 -2.86
C GLY A 13 -3.44 -11.44 -3.31
N CYS A 14 -2.51 -11.19 -2.40
CA CYS A 14 -1.08 -11.17 -2.72
C CYS A 14 -0.41 -12.46 -2.24
N ASP A 15 0.35 -13.12 -3.12
CA ASP A 15 1.08 -14.34 -2.79
C ASP A 15 2.18 -14.11 -1.73
N ALA A 16 2.65 -12.88 -1.58
CA ALA A 16 3.63 -12.52 -0.57
C ALA A 16 3.06 -12.51 0.85
N PHE A 17 1.73 -12.47 0.98
CA PHE A 17 1.08 -12.59 2.27
C PHE A 17 0.60 -14.02 2.50
N ARG A 18 1.24 -14.71 3.43
CA ARG A 18 0.82 -16.04 3.88
C ARG A 18 0.81 -16.05 5.40
N PRO A 19 -0.36 -16.26 6.04
CA PRO A 19 -0.42 -16.31 7.50
C PRO A 19 0.48 -17.42 8.04
N PRO A 20 1.28 -17.14 9.09
CA PRO A 20 2.09 -18.17 9.75
C PRO A 20 1.19 -19.25 10.36
N HIS A 21 1.62 -20.51 10.28
CA HIS A 21 0.91 -21.62 10.93
C HIS A 21 1.14 -21.63 12.43
N THR A 22 2.35 -21.28 12.86
CA THR A 22 2.72 -21.23 14.29
C THR A 22 2.30 -19.89 14.88
N HIS A 23 1.64 -19.94 16.05
CA HIS A 23 1.13 -18.73 16.72
C HIS A 23 0.19 -17.90 15.82
N ASN A 24 -0.61 -18.57 15.02
CA ASN A 24 -1.49 -17.92 14.06
C ASN A 24 -2.39 -16.84 14.71
N LYS A 25 -2.98 -17.14 15.88
CA LYS A 25 -3.83 -16.16 16.59
C LYS A 25 -3.07 -14.88 16.93
N PHE A 26 -1.86 -15.01 17.44
CA PHE A 26 -1.00 -13.87 17.79
C PHE A 26 -0.72 -13.01 16.55
N TRP A 27 -0.34 -13.64 15.43
CA TRP A 27 -0.03 -12.93 14.20
C TRP A 27 -1.26 -12.28 13.58
N MET A 28 -2.40 -12.97 13.58
CA MET A 28 -3.62 -12.42 13.02
C MET A 28 -4.11 -11.20 13.81
N GLU A 29 -4.01 -11.22 15.12
CA GLU A 29 -4.34 -10.07 15.94
C GLU A 29 -3.41 -8.88 15.66
N LYS A 30 -2.13 -9.14 15.49
CA LYS A 30 -1.14 -8.12 15.15
C LYS A 30 -1.41 -7.50 13.76
N PHE A 31 -1.70 -8.34 12.77
CA PHE A 31 -2.05 -7.86 11.43
C PHE A 31 -3.32 -7.03 11.43
N GLN A 32 -4.33 -7.43 12.18
CA GLN A 32 -5.56 -6.68 12.33
C GLN A 32 -5.31 -5.29 12.90
N ARG A 33 -4.50 -5.20 13.95
CA ARG A 33 -4.13 -3.92 14.55
C ARG A 33 -3.37 -3.03 13.56
N ASN A 34 -2.47 -3.61 12.78
CA ASN A 34 -1.74 -2.88 11.74
C ASN A 34 -2.70 -2.31 10.69
N ARG A 35 -3.67 -3.11 10.23
CA ARG A 35 -4.68 -2.67 9.24
C ARG A 35 -5.56 -1.55 9.79
N GLU A 36 -6.00 -1.67 11.02
CA GLU A 36 -6.83 -0.64 11.65
C GLU A 36 -6.07 0.66 11.81
N ARG A 37 -4.80 0.59 12.22
CA ARG A 37 -3.94 1.76 12.32
C ARG A 37 -3.75 2.41 10.95
N ASP A 38 -3.46 1.63 9.91
CA ASP A 38 -3.30 2.14 8.55
C ASP A 38 -4.57 2.84 8.07
N ARG A 39 -5.72 2.21 8.29
CA ARG A 39 -7.02 2.77 7.91
C ARG A 39 -7.27 4.11 8.60
N ARG A 40 -6.99 4.19 9.88
CA ARG A 40 -7.14 5.45 10.64
C ARG A 40 -6.19 6.53 10.13
N ASN A 41 -4.94 6.17 9.87
CA ASN A 41 -3.96 7.12 9.36
C ASN A 41 -4.35 7.65 7.98
N TYR A 42 -4.81 6.80 7.09
CA TYR A 42 -5.25 7.20 5.75
C TYR A 42 -6.51 8.08 5.82
N ALA A 43 -7.45 7.72 6.67
CA ALA A 43 -8.68 8.50 6.86
C ALA A 43 -8.36 9.89 7.42
N GLU A 44 -7.46 10.00 8.38
CA GLU A 44 -7.04 11.28 8.94
C GLU A 44 -6.38 12.16 7.89
N LEU A 45 -5.49 11.61 7.09
CA LEU A 45 -4.85 12.34 6.01
C LEU A 45 -5.87 12.80 4.96
N HIS A 46 -6.82 11.95 4.64
CA HIS A 46 -7.91 12.27 3.72
C HIS A 46 -8.72 13.47 4.23
N GLU A 47 -9.08 13.48 5.51
CA GLU A 47 -9.82 14.60 6.12
C GLU A 47 -9.05 15.91 6.06
N ARG A 48 -7.72 15.84 6.11
CA ARG A 48 -6.83 16.99 5.99
C ARG A 48 -6.58 17.43 4.54
N GLY A 49 -7.19 16.76 3.58
CA GLY A 49 -6.99 17.05 2.15
C GLY A 49 -5.64 16.62 1.60
N VAL A 50 -4.97 15.68 2.26
CA VAL A 50 -3.67 15.16 1.83
C VAL A 50 -3.87 13.97 0.90
N LYS A 51 -3.22 13.99 -0.25
CA LYS A 51 -3.21 12.86 -1.18
C LYS A 51 -2.36 11.73 -0.62
N VAL A 52 -2.90 10.50 -0.67
CA VAL A 52 -2.21 9.31 -0.16
C VAL A 52 -1.91 8.37 -1.33
N ILE A 53 -0.65 7.97 -1.45
CA ILE A 53 -0.22 6.96 -2.39
C ILE A 53 0.39 5.83 -1.60
N VAL A 54 -0.16 4.62 -1.75
CA VAL A 54 0.35 3.40 -1.15
C VAL A 54 1.00 2.56 -2.23
N VAL A 55 2.28 2.27 -2.07
CA VAL A 55 3.03 1.40 -2.99
C VAL A 55 3.34 0.09 -2.27
N TRP A 56 2.88 -1.01 -2.81
CA TRP A 56 3.08 -2.33 -2.21
C TRP A 56 4.42 -2.93 -2.60
N GLU A 57 5.03 -3.65 -1.68
CA GLU A 57 6.32 -4.32 -1.88
C GLU A 57 6.31 -5.24 -3.10
N CYS A 58 5.24 -6.01 -3.31
CA CYS A 58 5.13 -6.91 -4.46
C CYS A 58 5.19 -6.14 -5.79
N THR A 59 4.61 -4.97 -5.84
CA THR A 59 4.68 -4.10 -7.03
C THR A 59 6.09 -3.59 -7.27
N LEU A 60 6.79 -3.17 -6.21
CA LEU A 60 8.19 -2.74 -6.32
C LEU A 60 9.10 -3.84 -6.87
N LYS A 61 8.89 -5.08 -6.42
CA LYS A 61 9.65 -6.23 -6.92
C LYS A 61 9.41 -6.47 -8.41
N LYS A 62 8.17 -6.32 -8.86
CA LYS A 62 7.83 -6.43 -10.30
C LYS A 62 8.46 -5.30 -11.10
N MET A 63 8.45 -4.08 -10.58
CA MET A 63 9.04 -2.93 -11.25
C MET A 63 10.54 -3.07 -11.46
N ARG A 64 11.25 -3.69 -10.54
CA ARG A 64 12.70 -3.96 -10.69
C ARG A 64 13.02 -4.84 -11.89
N LYS A 65 12.09 -5.70 -12.27
CA LYS A 65 12.27 -6.65 -13.38
C LYS A 65 11.63 -6.20 -14.67
N ASP A 66 10.80 -5.17 -14.62
CA ASP A 66 10.03 -4.68 -15.77
C ASP A 66 10.13 -3.16 -15.86
N PRO A 67 11.05 -2.64 -16.71
CA PRO A 67 11.22 -1.20 -16.86
C PRO A 67 9.98 -0.48 -17.39
N GLN A 68 9.16 -1.14 -18.19
CA GLN A 68 7.92 -0.55 -18.71
C GLN A 68 6.90 -0.36 -17.59
N LEU A 69 6.78 -1.34 -16.70
CA LEU A 69 5.90 -1.24 -15.54
C LEU A 69 6.40 -0.14 -14.60
N GLU A 70 7.70 -0.06 -14.36
CA GLU A 70 8.30 1.00 -13.56
C GLU A 70 7.94 2.37 -14.12
N GLN A 71 8.12 2.57 -15.42
CA GLN A 71 7.82 3.84 -16.09
C GLN A 71 6.34 4.19 -15.95
N ALA A 72 5.46 3.24 -16.21
CA ALA A 72 4.02 3.45 -16.11
C ALA A 72 3.58 3.84 -14.69
N ASN A 73 4.13 3.18 -13.68
CA ASN A 73 3.80 3.47 -12.28
C ASN A 73 4.39 4.82 -11.83
N LEU A 74 5.58 5.16 -12.26
CA LEU A 74 6.17 6.48 -11.97
C LEU A 74 5.35 7.61 -12.59
N GLU A 75 4.85 7.43 -13.81
CA GLU A 75 3.96 8.40 -14.45
C GLU A 75 2.64 8.53 -13.70
N ARG A 76 2.11 7.42 -13.23
CA ARG A 76 0.89 7.40 -12.42
C ARG A 76 1.06 8.17 -11.11
N ILE A 77 2.17 7.95 -10.41
CA ILE A 77 2.50 8.69 -9.18
C ILE A 77 2.63 10.18 -9.48
N ARG A 78 3.35 10.52 -10.54
CA ARG A 78 3.54 11.90 -10.96
C ARG A 78 2.21 12.60 -11.27
N SER A 79 1.30 11.91 -11.95
CA SER A 79 -0.02 12.45 -12.27
C SER A 79 -0.84 12.77 -11.03
N VAL A 80 -0.71 11.99 -9.97
CA VAL A 80 -1.39 12.26 -8.70
C VAL A 80 -0.90 13.56 -8.06
N PHE A 81 0.39 13.85 -8.16
CA PHE A 81 0.95 15.12 -7.65
C PHE A 81 0.51 16.33 -8.45
N ILE A 82 0.36 16.18 -9.76
CA ILE A 82 0.04 17.28 -10.67
C ILE A 82 -1.46 17.55 -10.71
N ASP A 83 -2.28 16.52 -10.55
CA ASP A 83 -3.74 16.62 -10.64
C ASP A 83 -4.28 17.35 -9.42
N GLU A 84 -4.85 18.54 -9.63
CA GLU A 84 -5.52 19.32 -8.59
C GLU A 84 -6.90 18.76 -8.26
N ASP A 85 -7.46 17.92 -9.12
CA ASP A 85 -8.77 17.28 -8.95
C ASP A 85 -8.67 15.97 -8.17
N LYS A 86 -8.72 16.04 -6.86
CA LYS A 86 -9.30 15.09 -5.90
C LYS A 86 -9.01 13.58 -6.02
N ILE A 87 -7.90 13.12 -6.55
CA ILE A 87 -7.51 11.74 -6.27
C ILE A 87 -6.81 11.74 -4.90
N LEU A 88 -7.54 11.33 -3.87
CA LEU A 88 -7.06 11.42 -2.49
C LEU A 88 -6.40 10.13 -2.02
N PHE A 89 -6.65 9.01 -2.69
CA PHE A 89 -6.07 7.71 -2.33
C PHE A 89 -5.81 6.87 -3.58
N VAL A 90 -4.57 6.42 -3.74
CA VAL A 90 -4.14 5.56 -4.86
C VAL A 90 -3.30 4.42 -4.33
N GLU A 91 -3.62 3.20 -4.74
CA GLU A 91 -2.78 2.01 -4.50
C GLU A 91 -2.07 1.58 -5.78
N ILE A 92 -0.79 1.26 -5.62
CA ILE A 92 0.06 0.81 -6.73
C ILE A 92 0.66 -0.57 -6.43
#